data_d634a9852bf671bed927d977d9d7bc62
#
_entry.id   d634a9852bf671bed927d977d9d7bc62
#
_cell.length_a   1.000
_cell.length_b   1.000
_cell.length_c   1.000
_cell.angle_alpha   90.00
_cell.angle_beta   90.00
_cell.angle_gamma   90.00
#
_symmetry.space_group_name_H-M   'P 1'
#
loop_
_entity.id
_entity.type
_entity.pdbx_description
1 polymer ?
#
loop_
_entity_poly.entity_id
_entity_poly.type
_entity_poly.pdbx_seq_one_letter_code
_entity_poly.pdbx_strand_id
1 'polypeptide(L)'
;MKHSTKRDAICEVLGSKRDHPTADMVYERVREKYPEISLATVYRNLAQLCSDGTLIKIGAAGRERYDIDVSDHNHFFCDECGEVYDIFTPIRLNGLDDAEDEIGGKINFTSTTFRGVCKKCLEYNN
;
A
#
# COMPACT_ATOMS: atom_id res chain seq x y z
N MET A 1 -18.02 19.10 -9.02
CA MET A 1 -18.65 18.23 -8.06
C MET A 1 -17.76 18.09 -6.83
N LYS A 2 -18.33 18.28 -5.67
CA LYS A 2 -17.55 18.41 -4.45
C LYS A 2 -16.79 17.17 -4.05
N HIS A 3 -17.39 15.98 -4.19
CA HIS A 3 -16.68 14.75 -3.83
C HIS A 3 -15.56 14.44 -4.83
N SER A 4 -15.72 14.82 -6.10
CA SER A 4 -14.66 14.67 -7.09
C SER A 4 -13.45 15.53 -6.75
N THR A 5 -13.69 16.74 -6.23
CA THR A 5 -12.61 17.63 -5.82
C THR A 5 -11.80 17.03 -4.67
N LYS A 6 -12.47 16.44 -3.68
CA LYS A 6 -11.79 15.80 -2.56
C LYS A 6 -11.06 14.55 -3.00
N ARG A 7 -11.68 13.75 -3.86
CA ARG A 7 -11.06 12.56 -4.43
C ARG A 7 -9.80 12.93 -5.22
N ASP A 8 -9.90 13.97 -6.05
CA ASP A 8 -8.78 14.45 -6.86
C ASP A 8 -7.63 14.93 -6.00
N ALA A 9 -7.94 15.65 -4.89
CA ALA A 9 -6.93 16.13 -3.96
C ALA A 9 -6.18 14.95 -3.31
N ILE A 10 -6.90 13.92 -2.93
CA ILE A 10 -6.32 12.72 -2.33
C ILE A 10 -5.42 12.00 -3.35
N CYS A 11 -5.89 11.84 -4.58
CA CYS A 11 -5.10 11.22 -5.63
C CYS A 11 -3.84 12.02 -5.94
N GLU A 12 -3.94 13.35 -5.96
CA GLU A 12 -2.80 14.22 -6.19
C GLU A 12 -1.75 14.04 -5.10
N VAL A 13 -2.18 14.00 -3.85
CA VAL A 13 -1.28 13.78 -2.71
C VAL A 13 -0.57 12.42 -2.83
N LEU A 14 -1.31 11.38 -3.18
CA LEU A 14 -0.75 10.04 -3.33
C LEU A 14 0.23 9.95 -4.50
N GLY A 15 -0.04 10.68 -5.58
CA GLY A 15 0.80 10.67 -6.77
C GLY A 15 2.05 11.54 -6.66
N SER A 16 2.00 12.59 -5.84
CA SER A 16 3.10 13.55 -5.74
C SER A 16 4.27 13.03 -4.93
N LYS A 17 4.02 12.10 -4.02
CA LYS A 17 5.07 11.51 -3.20
C LYS A 17 4.72 10.04 -2.96
N ARG A 18 5.48 9.15 -3.58
CA ARG A 18 5.22 7.72 -3.54
C ARG A 18 5.95 7.04 -2.38
N ASP A 19 5.56 7.40 -1.17
CA ASP A 19 6.16 6.87 0.04
C ASP A 19 5.22 5.92 0.79
N HIS A 20 4.19 5.41 0.13
CA HIS A 20 3.21 4.49 0.71
C HIS A 20 2.61 5.06 1.99
N PRO A 21 1.86 6.18 1.90
CA PRO A 21 1.39 6.86 3.10
C PRO A 21 0.27 6.09 3.80
N THR A 22 0.18 6.30 5.11
CA THR A 22 -0.97 5.87 5.89
C THR A 22 -2.12 6.84 5.64
N ALA A 23 -3.33 6.48 6.06
CA ALA A 23 -4.48 7.38 5.95
C ALA A 23 -4.25 8.68 6.72
N ASP A 24 -3.62 8.62 7.89
CA ASP A 24 -3.32 9.82 8.67
C ASP A 24 -2.35 10.74 7.93
N MET A 25 -1.35 10.18 7.27
CA MET A 25 -0.41 10.96 6.47
C MET A 25 -1.12 11.64 5.30
N VAL A 26 -2.01 10.92 4.62
CA VAL A 26 -2.80 11.49 3.53
C VAL A 26 -3.65 12.63 4.06
N TYR A 27 -4.31 12.43 5.19
CA TYR A 27 -5.13 13.45 5.84
C TYR A 27 -4.33 14.72 6.12
N GLU A 28 -3.16 14.58 6.74
CA GLU A 28 -2.31 15.73 7.04
C GLU A 28 -1.90 16.50 5.79
N ARG A 29 -1.59 15.78 4.71
CA ARG A 29 -1.18 16.41 3.46
C ARG A 29 -2.33 17.10 2.73
N VAL A 30 -3.51 16.48 2.73
CA VAL A 30 -4.69 17.06 2.07
C VAL A 30 -5.18 18.29 2.82
N ARG A 31 -5.04 18.31 4.14
CA ARG A 31 -5.46 19.45 4.96
C ARG A 31 -4.75 20.75 4.58
N GLU A 32 -3.56 20.67 4.05
CA GLU A 32 -2.83 21.87 3.66
C GLU A 32 -3.61 22.66 2.59
N LYS A 33 -4.33 21.95 1.72
CA LYS A 33 -5.12 22.55 0.67
C LYS A 33 -6.60 22.68 1.03
N TYR A 34 -7.10 21.73 1.82
CA TYR A 34 -8.50 21.67 2.23
C TYR A 34 -8.58 21.53 3.74
N PRO A 35 -8.38 22.65 4.49
CA PRO A 35 -8.28 22.57 5.96
C PRO A 35 -9.53 22.02 6.65
N GLU A 36 -10.68 22.04 5.97
CA GLU A 36 -11.94 21.59 6.56
C GLU A 36 -12.24 20.12 6.30
N ILE A 37 -11.37 19.41 5.58
CA ILE A 37 -11.60 18.00 5.31
C ILE A 37 -11.51 17.22 6.62
N SER A 38 -12.41 16.25 6.79
CA SER A 38 -12.38 15.41 7.98
C SER A 38 -11.60 14.12 7.71
N LEU A 39 -11.08 13.53 8.78
CA LEU A 39 -10.38 12.24 8.68
C LEU A 39 -11.33 11.17 8.15
N ALA A 40 -12.60 11.20 8.59
CA ALA A 40 -13.59 10.24 8.11
C ALA A 40 -13.80 10.34 6.59
N THR A 41 -13.78 11.56 6.04
CA THR A 41 -13.90 11.76 4.60
C THR A 41 -12.70 11.18 3.88
N VAL A 42 -11.49 11.34 4.41
CA VAL A 42 -10.28 10.77 3.83
C VAL A 42 -10.39 9.25 3.81
N TYR A 43 -10.78 8.63 4.93
CA TYR A 43 -10.93 7.17 4.99
C TYR A 43 -11.96 6.65 3.99
N ARG A 44 -13.11 7.34 3.87
CA ARG A 44 -14.14 6.92 2.92
C ARG A 44 -13.66 6.98 1.48
N ASN A 45 -12.94 8.05 1.13
CA ASN A 45 -12.39 8.19 -0.22
C ASN A 45 -11.31 7.15 -0.50
N LEU A 46 -10.43 6.89 0.47
CA LEU A 46 -9.40 5.87 0.31
C LEU A 46 -10.03 4.48 0.12
N ALA A 47 -11.04 4.16 0.91
CA ALA A 47 -11.74 2.88 0.78
C ALA A 47 -12.39 2.73 -0.60
N GLN A 48 -13.01 3.78 -1.10
CA GLN A 48 -13.65 3.77 -2.41
C GLN A 48 -12.62 3.64 -3.53
N LEU A 49 -11.49 4.34 -3.41
CA LEU A 49 -10.40 4.24 -4.39
C LEU A 49 -9.81 2.84 -4.43
N CYS A 50 -9.69 2.19 -3.28
CA CYS A 50 -9.25 0.79 -3.23
C CYS A 50 -10.28 -0.13 -3.87
N SER A 51 -11.57 0.12 -3.60
CA SER A 51 -12.65 -0.68 -4.14
C SER A 51 -12.71 -0.61 -5.67
N ASP A 52 -12.43 0.55 -6.25
CA ASP A 52 -12.50 0.73 -7.71
C ASP A 52 -11.15 0.44 -8.41
N GLY A 53 -10.14 0.00 -7.69
CA GLY A 53 -8.88 -0.40 -8.28
C GLY A 53 -7.87 0.72 -8.53
N THR A 54 -8.17 1.94 -8.10
CA THR A 54 -7.26 3.08 -8.27
C THR A 54 -6.08 3.00 -7.30
N LEU A 55 -6.30 2.43 -6.12
CA LEU A 55 -5.28 2.25 -5.09
C LEU A 55 -5.19 0.81 -4.65
N ILE A 56 -4.03 0.43 -4.13
CA ILE A 56 -3.84 -0.81 -3.40
C ILE A 56 -3.61 -0.47 -1.94
N LYS A 57 -4.28 -1.19 -1.06
CA LYS A 57 -4.02 -1.10 0.37
C LYS A 57 -3.07 -2.24 0.75
N ILE A 58 -1.97 -1.90 1.41
CA ILE A 58 -0.93 -2.86 1.79
C ILE A 58 -0.69 -2.80 3.29
N GLY A 59 -0.13 -3.87 3.83
CA GLY A 59 0.18 -3.96 5.24
C GLY A 59 -0.91 -4.63 6.05
N ALA A 60 -0.62 -4.83 7.34
CA ALA A 60 -1.53 -5.48 8.26
C ALA A 60 -2.55 -4.50 8.83
N ALA A 61 -3.63 -5.04 9.41
CA ALA A 61 -4.65 -4.24 10.07
C ALA A 61 -4.01 -3.33 11.13
N GLY A 62 -4.38 -2.06 11.12
CA GLY A 62 -3.82 -1.05 12.01
C GLY A 62 -2.52 -0.44 11.50
N ARG A 63 -1.95 -0.98 10.43
CA ARG A 63 -0.73 -0.47 9.81
C ARG A 63 -0.88 -0.34 8.30
N GLU A 64 -2.10 -0.11 7.85
CA GLU A 64 -2.37 -0.06 6.41
C GLU A 64 -1.71 1.17 5.78
N ARG A 65 -1.13 0.96 4.61
CA ARG A 65 -0.57 1.99 3.77
C ARG A 65 -1.20 1.90 2.39
N TYR A 66 -1.10 2.95 1.62
CA TYR A 66 -1.76 3.06 0.33
C TYR A 66 -0.75 3.30 -0.77
N ASP A 67 -0.92 2.61 -1.90
CA ASP A 67 -0.04 2.70 -3.04
C ASP A 67 -0.87 3.00 -4.28
N ILE A 68 -0.53 4.07 -4.98
CA ILE A 68 -1.20 4.44 -6.24
C ILE A 68 -0.64 3.63 -7.42
N ASP A 69 0.51 3.01 -7.26
CA ASP A 69 1.06 2.13 -8.28
C ASP A 69 0.42 0.76 -8.16
N VAL A 70 -0.58 0.51 -9.01
CA VAL A 70 -1.32 -0.74 -9.01
C VAL A 70 -0.70 -1.77 -9.96
N SER A 71 0.48 -1.48 -10.50
CA SER A 71 1.19 -2.46 -11.34
C SER A 71 1.62 -3.66 -10.49
N ASP A 72 1.89 -4.77 -11.17
CA ASP A 72 2.24 -6.01 -10.49
C ASP A 72 3.65 -5.91 -9.89
N HIS A 73 3.72 -5.71 -8.58
CA HIS A 73 4.99 -5.65 -7.86
C HIS A 73 4.77 -6.10 -6.42
N ASN A 74 5.87 -6.34 -5.73
CA ASN A 74 5.83 -6.78 -4.33
C ASN A 74 6.30 -5.65 -3.42
N HIS A 75 6.09 -5.81 -2.12
CA HIS A 75 6.45 -4.81 -1.13
C HIS A 75 7.30 -5.43 -0.04
N PHE A 76 8.26 -4.65 0.45
CA PHE A 76 9.11 -5.01 1.57
C PHE A 76 8.84 -4.04 2.72
N PHE A 77 8.64 -4.60 3.91
CA PHE A 77 8.38 -3.83 5.12
C PHE A 77 9.58 -3.97 6.06
N CYS A 78 10.19 -2.84 6.43
CA CYS A 78 11.26 -2.86 7.41
C CYS A 78 10.67 -2.95 8.80
N ASP A 79 11.05 -3.99 9.54
CA ASP A 79 10.55 -4.21 10.89
C ASP A 79 11.10 -3.19 11.90
N GLU A 80 12.22 -2.56 11.60
CA GLU A 80 12.85 -1.62 12.52
C GLU A 80 12.37 -0.18 12.33
N CYS A 81 12.38 0.34 11.10
CA CYS A 81 12.00 1.73 10.87
C CYS A 81 10.59 1.90 10.30
N GLY A 82 9.94 0.81 9.90
CA GLY A 82 8.58 0.87 9.38
C GLY A 82 8.46 1.35 7.93
N GLU A 83 9.58 1.62 7.26
CA GLU A 83 9.53 2.04 5.86
C GLU A 83 9.09 0.91 4.94
N VAL A 84 8.45 1.30 3.84
CA VAL A 84 7.98 0.35 2.83
C VAL A 84 8.71 0.62 1.53
N TYR A 85 9.19 -0.45 0.91
CA TYR A 85 9.92 -0.38 -0.35
C TYR A 85 9.22 -1.25 -1.38
N ASP A 86 9.19 -0.77 -2.63
CA ASP A 86 8.66 -1.56 -3.73
C ASP A 86 9.73 -2.51 -4.26
N ILE A 87 9.31 -3.72 -4.61
CA ILE A 87 10.19 -4.71 -5.23
C ILE A 87 9.60 -5.02 -6.61
N PHE A 88 10.29 -4.56 -7.64
CA PHE A 88 9.86 -4.79 -9.03
C PHE A 88 10.52 -6.02 -9.64
N THR A 89 11.51 -6.59 -8.96
CA THR A 89 12.13 -7.84 -9.37
C THR A 89 11.08 -8.94 -9.40
N PRO A 90 10.93 -9.68 -10.49
CA PRO A 90 9.99 -10.80 -10.51
C PRO A 90 10.37 -11.85 -9.47
N ILE A 91 9.43 -12.17 -8.62
CA ILE A 91 9.60 -13.21 -7.60
C ILE A 91 8.78 -14.41 -8.02
N ARG A 92 9.40 -15.57 -8.09
CA ARG A 92 8.74 -16.81 -8.50
C ARG A 92 8.56 -17.72 -7.30
N LEU A 93 7.37 -18.28 -7.18
CA LEU A 93 7.06 -19.24 -6.12
C LEU A 93 7.16 -20.65 -6.69
N ASN A 94 7.90 -21.50 -6.00
CA ASN A 94 7.97 -22.91 -6.33
C ASN A 94 6.93 -23.67 -5.52
N GLY A 95 6.46 -24.79 -6.06
CA GLY A 95 5.59 -25.68 -5.32
C GLY A 95 4.10 -25.39 -5.44
N LEU A 96 3.68 -24.50 -6.34
CA LEU A 96 2.26 -24.19 -6.51
C LEU A 96 1.48 -25.41 -6.99
N ASP A 97 2.05 -26.18 -7.95
CA ASP A 97 1.39 -27.38 -8.45
C ASP A 97 1.24 -28.43 -7.35
N ASP A 98 2.28 -28.61 -6.56
CA ASP A 98 2.25 -29.54 -5.43
C ASP A 98 1.22 -29.11 -4.38
N ALA A 99 1.13 -27.81 -4.13
CA ALA A 99 0.12 -27.27 -3.20
C ALA A 99 -1.29 -27.52 -3.70
N GLU A 100 -1.52 -27.35 -5.01
CA GLU A 100 -2.83 -27.65 -5.60
C GLU A 100 -3.18 -29.13 -5.44
N ASP A 101 -2.21 -30.01 -5.66
CA ASP A 101 -2.41 -31.44 -5.46
C ASP A 101 -2.74 -31.74 -4.00
N GLU A 102 -2.05 -31.11 -3.08
CA GLU A 102 -2.25 -31.33 -1.65
C GLU A 102 -3.66 -30.96 -1.21
N ILE A 103 -4.17 -29.82 -1.69
CA ILE A 103 -5.50 -29.33 -1.31
C ILE A 103 -6.62 -29.91 -2.18
N GLY A 104 -6.26 -30.56 -3.30
CA GLY A 104 -7.24 -31.05 -4.25
C GLY A 104 -8.00 -29.96 -4.97
N GLY A 105 -7.38 -28.81 -5.16
CA GLY A 105 -8.02 -27.65 -5.74
C GLY A 105 -7.13 -26.90 -6.71
N LYS A 106 -7.50 -25.66 -7.00
CA LYS A 106 -6.78 -24.80 -7.92
C LYS A 106 -6.48 -23.47 -7.25
N ILE A 107 -5.23 -23.01 -7.41
CA ILE A 107 -4.79 -21.71 -6.88
C ILE A 107 -4.92 -20.66 -7.98
N ASN A 108 -5.77 -19.68 -7.78
CA ASN A 108 -5.99 -18.62 -8.77
C ASN A 108 -5.24 -17.34 -8.43
N PHE A 109 -4.77 -17.21 -7.18
CA PHE A 109 -4.18 -15.96 -6.72
C PHE A 109 -3.18 -16.24 -5.61
N THR A 110 -2.06 -15.52 -5.64
CA THR A 110 -1.06 -15.55 -4.57
C THR A 110 -0.73 -14.12 -4.17
N SER A 111 -0.40 -13.92 -2.90
CA SER A 111 0.14 -12.65 -2.43
C SER A 111 1.32 -12.96 -1.53
N THR A 112 2.36 -12.13 -1.65
CA THR A 112 3.58 -12.35 -0.89
C THR A 112 3.97 -11.03 -0.22
N THR A 113 4.29 -11.10 1.06
CA THR A 113 4.78 -9.97 1.82
C THR A 113 6.20 -10.28 2.27
N PHE A 114 7.10 -9.35 2.04
CA PHE A 114 8.49 -9.47 2.47
C PHE A 114 8.72 -8.57 3.67
N ARG A 115 9.34 -9.11 4.70
CA ARG A 115 9.66 -8.37 5.92
C ARG A 115 11.12 -8.60 6.28
N GLY A 116 11.73 -7.60 6.87
CA GLY A 116 13.11 -7.73 7.30
C GLY A 116 13.68 -6.41 7.77
N VAL A 117 14.94 -6.16 7.44
CA VAL A 117 15.66 -4.96 7.87
C VAL A 117 16.18 -4.25 6.62
N CYS A 118 15.83 -2.98 6.45
CA CYS A 118 16.22 -2.23 5.26
C CYS A 118 17.71 -1.85 5.33
N LYS A 119 18.22 -1.39 4.19
CA LYS A 119 19.64 -1.03 4.07
C LYS A 119 20.10 -0.02 5.13
N LYS A 120 19.30 1.02 5.35
CA LYS A 120 19.65 2.04 6.33
C LYS A 120 19.75 1.47 7.74
N CYS A 121 18.80 0.60 8.11
CA CYS A 121 18.81 0.00 9.43
C CYS A 121 19.92 -1.02 9.59
N LEU A 122 20.28 -1.75 8.52
CA LEU A 122 21.41 -2.65 8.55
C LEU A 122 22.73 -1.88 8.78
N GLU A 123 22.89 -0.77 8.08
CA GLU A 123 24.10 0.06 8.22
C GLU A 123 24.17 0.72 9.59
N TYR A 124 23.02 1.14 10.12
CA TYR A 124 22.95 1.79 11.42
C TYR A 124 23.28 0.83 12.56
N ASN A 125 22.91 -0.43 12.41
CA ASN A 125 23.10 -1.45 13.46
C ASN A 125 24.47 -2.12 13.41
N ASN A 126 25.26 -1.81 12.40
CA ASN A 126 26.64 -2.27 12.32
C ASN A 126 27.57 -1.21 12.86
#